data_46c489d3de80f945a86ba5843dd8bd92
#
_entry.id   46c489d3de80f945a86ba5843dd8bd92
#
_cell.length_a   1.000
_cell.length_b   1.000
_cell.length_c   1.000
_cell.angle_alpha   90.00
_cell.angle_beta   90.00
_cell.angle_gamma   90.00
#
_symmetry.space_group_name_H-M   'P 1'
#
loop_
_entity.id
_entity.type
_entity.pdbx_description
1 polymer ?
#
loop_
_entity_poly.entity_id
_entity_poly.type
_entity_poly.pdbx_seq_one_letter_code
_entity_poly.pdbx_strand_id
1 'polypeptide(L)'
;RMGMPGLMDILKQIADMWENNRQKILSAGDEITNTIQPRQELNAPVNTVNTETLRKGYGQLKKSFDAKWGGFGAAPKFPTPHHLTFLLRWGKRSAEPFALKMVKKTLTAMRRGGIFDQIGFGFHRYSVDAKWLVPHFEKMLYDQALLAIAYIEAYQATKEKKFAVTAQEIFTYVLRDMTDPNGGFYSAEDADSEGREGGFYVWKRKEIMDHLGEKEGDLFCRFYGISDKGNFEEGFSIPCISLSLEDFAKQEGMEPGKLEKDLMNSRRRIFVLRGKRIHPLKDDKILTAWNGLMIAALSKGYQAMGDKKYADAAVAAADFILAKLRGRDGRLFRRFRHGDVAYPGYLDDYAFLVWGLIELYEATFEVSYLEEAVALNKAMIDIFWDKKGGGLYFTGKGNETLITVSKDAYDGALPSGNSVAALNFLRLGRMTGNVDLEKRAEQLIRSFSGDINVFPMGYTHLLSAVDFIAGPAQEIVIAGDPAHKATKSMIRAVQEKFLPNKVVLLYNDGPEGKRLEALSPFVK
;
A
#
# COMPACT_ATOMS: atom_id res chain seq x y z
N ARG A 1 11.08 20.08 27.61
CA ARG A 1 11.75 20.47 26.37
C ARG A 1 10.88 21.54 25.71
N MET A 2 11.41 22.68 25.35
CA MET A 2 10.68 23.84 24.80
C MET A 2 9.59 24.43 25.73
N GLY A 3 9.76 24.42 27.05
CA GLY A 3 8.80 25.02 27.98
C GLY A 3 7.49 24.28 28.22
N MET A 4 7.30 23.12 27.59
CA MET A 4 6.14 22.27 27.86
C MET A 4 6.35 21.41 29.11
N PRO A 5 5.33 21.27 29.99
CA PRO A 5 5.42 20.42 31.17
C PRO A 5 5.64 18.94 30.78
N GLY A 6 6.39 18.22 31.60
CA GLY A 6 6.56 16.77 31.45
C GLY A 6 5.29 16.02 31.83
N LEU A 7 5.17 14.74 31.40
CA LEU A 7 4.02 13.91 31.73
C LEU A 7 3.75 13.84 33.25
N MET A 8 4.80 13.69 34.07
CA MET A 8 4.66 13.64 35.52
C MET A 8 4.13 14.96 36.10
N ASP A 9 4.50 16.10 35.51
CA ASP A 9 4.01 17.41 35.96
C ASP A 9 2.52 17.57 35.60
N ILE A 10 2.12 17.13 34.40
CA ILE A 10 0.72 17.12 33.97
C ILE A 10 -0.13 16.22 34.89
N LEU A 11 0.35 15.01 35.19
CA LEU A 11 -0.38 14.09 36.08
C LEU A 11 -0.56 14.65 37.48
N LYS A 12 0.49 15.27 38.05
CA LYS A 12 0.41 15.95 39.36
C LYS A 12 -0.59 17.10 39.34
N GLN A 13 -0.56 17.94 38.30
CA GLN A 13 -1.50 19.05 38.16
C GLN A 13 -2.94 18.56 38.03
N ILE A 14 -3.20 17.48 37.28
CA ILE A 14 -4.53 16.89 37.15
C ILE A 14 -4.98 16.32 38.49
N ALA A 15 -4.11 15.60 39.21
CA ALA A 15 -4.43 15.06 40.54
C ALA A 15 -4.78 16.15 41.55
N ASP A 16 -3.97 17.21 41.63
CA ASP A 16 -4.23 18.34 42.49
C ASP A 16 -5.55 19.06 42.14
N MET A 17 -5.80 19.30 40.85
CA MET A 17 -7.08 19.87 40.41
C MET A 17 -8.27 18.93 40.68
N TRP A 18 -8.09 17.61 40.60
CA TRP A 18 -9.14 16.64 40.90
C TRP A 18 -9.54 16.68 42.38
N GLU A 19 -8.56 16.85 43.28
CA GLU A 19 -8.80 16.97 44.72
C GLU A 19 -9.38 18.33 45.10
N ASN A 20 -8.86 19.42 44.53
CA ASN A 20 -9.16 20.79 44.97
C ASN A 20 -10.20 21.52 44.12
N ASN A 21 -10.43 21.10 42.85
CA ASN A 21 -11.33 21.79 41.94
C ASN A 21 -11.97 20.83 40.88
N ARG A 22 -12.52 19.72 41.41
CA ARG A 22 -13.08 18.64 40.58
C ARG A 22 -14.10 19.11 39.55
N GLN A 23 -14.96 20.08 39.93
CA GLN A 23 -16.00 20.59 39.02
C GLN A 23 -15.40 21.24 37.77
N LYS A 24 -14.28 21.91 37.90
CA LYS A 24 -13.57 22.52 36.76
C LYS A 24 -13.04 21.47 35.78
N ILE A 25 -12.50 20.35 36.29
CA ILE A 25 -12.05 19.24 35.44
C ILE A 25 -13.23 18.58 34.72
N LEU A 26 -14.34 18.35 35.41
CA LEU A 26 -15.54 17.75 34.79
C LEU A 26 -16.08 18.68 33.69
N SER A 27 -16.21 19.97 33.94
CA SER A 27 -16.66 20.94 32.94
C SER A 27 -15.72 21.03 31.74
N ALA A 28 -14.40 21.02 31.97
CA ALA A 28 -13.42 21.00 30.89
C ALA A 28 -13.48 19.69 30.08
N GLY A 29 -13.70 18.55 30.75
CA GLY A 29 -13.92 17.25 30.10
C GLY A 29 -15.17 17.26 29.20
N ASP A 30 -16.28 17.82 29.68
CA ASP A 30 -17.51 17.95 28.91
C ASP A 30 -17.32 18.89 27.70
N GLU A 31 -16.62 20.01 27.87
CA GLU A 31 -16.31 20.96 26.79
C GLU A 31 -15.42 20.30 25.72
N ILE A 32 -14.36 19.61 26.12
CA ILE A 32 -13.49 18.85 25.20
C ILE A 32 -14.32 17.78 24.49
N THR A 33 -15.11 16.99 25.22
CA THR A 33 -15.97 15.94 24.64
C THR A 33 -16.91 16.52 23.60
N ASN A 34 -17.58 17.64 23.87
CA ASN A 34 -18.47 18.31 22.92
C ASN A 34 -17.71 18.85 21.71
N THR A 35 -16.48 19.32 21.91
CA THR A 35 -15.64 19.87 20.83
C THR A 35 -15.15 18.79 19.86
N ILE A 36 -14.81 17.59 20.39
CA ILE A 36 -14.32 16.47 19.58
C ILE A 36 -15.42 15.60 18.98
N GLN A 37 -16.70 15.80 19.38
CA GLN A 37 -17.80 15.11 18.70
C GLN A 37 -17.83 15.46 17.22
N PRO A 38 -18.05 14.47 16.33
CA PRO A 38 -18.16 14.72 14.90
C PRO A 38 -19.24 15.79 14.66
N ARG A 39 -18.86 16.94 14.13
CA ARG A 39 -19.83 17.94 13.71
C ARG A 39 -20.70 17.32 12.62
N GLN A 40 -21.95 17.06 12.91
CA GLN A 40 -22.94 16.75 11.89
C GLN A 40 -23.19 18.04 11.09
N GLU A 41 -22.41 18.27 10.05
CA GLU A 41 -22.74 19.30 9.07
C GLU A 41 -23.93 18.82 8.22
N LEU A 42 -25.09 18.76 8.85
CA LEU A 42 -26.36 18.40 8.19
C LEU A 42 -26.78 19.38 7.07
N ASN A 43 -26.06 20.50 6.91
CA ASN A 43 -26.41 21.59 5.97
C ASN A 43 -25.22 22.11 5.15
N ALA A 44 -24.10 21.42 5.08
CA ALA A 44 -23.07 21.81 4.12
C ALA A 44 -23.65 21.68 2.70
N PRO A 45 -23.48 22.69 1.82
CA PRO A 45 -23.93 22.57 0.44
C PRO A 45 -23.27 21.32 -0.15
N VAL A 46 -24.09 20.40 -0.67
CA VAL A 46 -23.62 19.16 -1.30
C VAL A 46 -22.85 19.55 -2.55
N ASN A 47 -21.54 19.75 -2.38
CA ASN A 47 -20.64 19.96 -3.51
C ASN A 47 -20.48 18.65 -4.26
N THR A 48 -20.79 18.64 -5.53
CA THR A 48 -20.61 17.46 -6.37
C THR A 48 -19.11 17.14 -6.50
N VAL A 49 -18.74 15.90 -6.21
CA VAL A 49 -17.39 15.39 -6.49
C VAL A 49 -17.45 14.75 -7.89
N ASN A 50 -16.67 15.26 -8.83
CA ASN A 50 -16.75 14.89 -10.24
C ASN A 50 -15.36 15.00 -10.93
N THR A 51 -15.33 14.97 -12.26
CA THR A 51 -14.09 15.08 -13.05
C THR A 51 -13.33 16.39 -12.83
N GLU A 52 -14.00 17.48 -12.46
CA GLU A 52 -13.34 18.73 -12.09
C GLU A 52 -12.56 18.57 -10.77
N THR A 53 -13.08 17.80 -9.82
CA THR A 53 -12.37 17.46 -8.58
C THR A 53 -11.11 16.63 -8.88
N LEU A 54 -11.18 15.68 -9.85
CA LEU A 54 -10.00 14.94 -10.33
C LEU A 54 -8.95 15.90 -10.90
N ARG A 55 -9.37 16.85 -11.72
CA ARG A 55 -8.49 17.86 -12.31
C ARG A 55 -7.81 18.74 -11.27
N LYS A 56 -8.55 19.15 -10.23
CA LYS A 56 -8.01 19.91 -9.08
C LYS A 56 -6.98 19.08 -8.31
N GLY A 57 -7.26 17.79 -8.04
CA GLY A 57 -6.32 16.87 -7.38
C GLY A 57 -5.01 16.74 -8.16
N TYR A 58 -5.09 16.52 -9.48
CA TYR A 58 -3.93 16.56 -10.36
C TYR A 58 -3.18 17.89 -10.29
N GLY A 59 -3.91 19.03 -10.30
CA GLY A 59 -3.31 20.36 -10.21
C GLY A 59 -2.54 20.59 -8.91
N GLN A 60 -3.07 20.13 -7.78
CA GLN A 60 -2.38 20.20 -6.48
C GLN A 60 -1.13 19.31 -6.46
N LEU A 61 -1.20 18.07 -6.97
CA LEU A 61 -0.03 17.19 -7.09
C LEU A 61 1.03 17.79 -8.02
N LYS A 62 0.63 18.36 -9.17
CA LYS A 62 1.54 19.03 -10.10
C LYS A 62 2.26 20.21 -9.45
N LYS A 63 1.57 20.99 -8.60
CA LYS A 63 2.14 22.13 -7.88
C LYS A 63 3.13 21.69 -6.78
N SER A 64 2.85 20.60 -6.09
CA SER A 64 3.70 20.06 -5.01
C SER A 64 4.85 19.18 -5.49
N PHE A 65 4.89 18.84 -6.79
CA PHE A 65 5.87 17.92 -7.36
C PHE A 65 7.29 18.47 -7.32
N ASP A 66 8.21 17.68 -6.77
CA ASP A 66 9.64 17.99 -6.82
C ASP A 66 10.24 17.59 -8.18
N ALA A 67 10.44 18.58 -9.04
CA ALA A 67 10.98 18.37 -10.38
C ALA A 67 12.45 17.89 -10.39
N LYS A 68 13.20 18.12 -9.30
CA LYS A 68 14.61 17.71 -9.18
C LYS A 68 14.74 16.26 -8.71
N TRP A 69 14.05 15.92 -7.63
CA TRP A 69 14.23 14.63 -6.94
C TRP A 69 13.04 13.67 -7.07
N GLY A 70 11.93 14.13 -7.64
CA GLY A 70 10.68 13.38 -7.63
C GLY A 70 9.99 13.38 -6.26
N GLY A 71 8.78 12.83 -6.20
CA GLY A 71 7.94 12.90 -5.00
C GLY A 71 7.21 14.23 -4.86
N PHE A 72 6.50 14.40 -3.76
CA PHE A 72 5.62 15.54 -3.51
C PHE A 72 5.99 16.21 -2.19
N GLY A 73 5.97 17.54 -2.17
CA GLY A 73 6.32 18.33 -0.99
C GLY A 73 7.82 18.39 -0.68
N ALA A 74 8.14 18.88 0.51
CA ALA A 74 9.49 18.99 1.06
C ALA A 74 9.87 17.77 1.91
N ALA A 75 11.09 17.77 2.47
CA ALA A 75 11.51 16.77 3.46
C ALA A 75 10.76 16.98 4.81
N PRO A 76 10.45 15.89 5.55
CA PRO A 76 10.62 14.49 5.17
C PRO A 76 9.67 14.07 4.04
N LYS A 77 10.13 13.16 3.17
CA LYS A 77 9.34 12.68 2.04
C LYS A 77 8.80 11.27 2.27
N PHE A 78 7.49 11.13 2.14
CA PHE A 78 6.81 9.84 2.14
C PHE A 78 6.57 9.33 0.71
N PRO A 79 6.61 8.02 0.46
CA PRO A 79 6.38 7.44 -0.87
C PRO A 79 5.01 7.75 -1.47
N THR A 80 3.95 7.85 -0.63
CA THR A 80 2.56 8.14 -1.02
C THR A 80 2.11 7.42 -2.31
N PRO A 81 2.10 6.07 -2.34
CA PRO A 81 1.86 5.29 -3.56
C PRO A 81 0.48 5.57 -4.21
N HIS A 82 -0.53 5.93 -3.40
CA HIS A 82 -1.87 6.29 -3.87
C HIS A 82 -1.88 7.57 -4.73
N HIS A 83 -0.95 8.52 -4.51
CA HIS A 83 -0.78 9.64 -5.44
C HIS A 83 -0.31 9.17 -6.82
N LEU A 84 0.60 8.19 -6.85
CA LEU A 84 1.16 7.65 -8.10
C LEU A 84 0.11 6.86 -8.88
N THR A 85 -0.66 6.01 -8.21
CA THR A 85 -1.74 5.24 -8.84
C THR A 85 -2.88 6.15 -9.34
N PHE A 86 -3.21 7.22 -8.62
CA PHE A 86 -4.14 8.25 -9.10
C PHE A 86 -3.59 8.97 -10.35
N LEU A 87 -2.32 9.37 -10.36
CA LEU A 87 -1.70 10.03 -11.50
C LEU A 87 -1.65 9.15 -12.76
N LEU A 88 -1.49 7.84 -12.60
CA LEU A 88 -1.59 6.89 -13.72
C LEU A 88 -3.01 6.88 -14.30
N ARG A 89 -4.05 6.88 -13.46
CA ARG A 89 -5.46 6.95 -13.88
C ARG A 89 -5.76 8.27 -14.57
N TRP A 90 -5.36 9.37 -13.95
CA TRP A 90 -5.55 10.70 -14.53
C TRP A 90 -4.83 10.83 -15.89
N GLY A 91 -3.57 10.39 -15.98
CA GLY A 91 -2.81 10.41 -17.23
C GLY A 91 -3.47 9.61 -18.35
N LYS A 92 -4.08 8.45 -18.01
CA LYS A 92 -4.84 7.66 -18.98
C LYS A 92 -6.14 8.34 -19.40
N ARG A 93 -6.88 8.95 -18.47
CA ARG A 93 -8.14 9.65 -18.72
C ARG A 93 -7.95 10.90 -19.57
N SER A 94 -6.99 11.74 -19.19
CA SER A 94 -6.82 13.08 -19.77
C SER A 94 -5.80 13.15 -20.89
N ALA A 95 -5.10 12.05 -21.17
CA ALA A 95 -3.93 12.01 -22.07
C ALA A 95 -2.82 13.01 -21.67
N GLU A 96 -2.74 13.39 -20.38
CA GLU A 96 -1.77 14.36 -19.85
C GLU A 96 -0.40 13.70 -19.63
N PRO A 97 0.61 13.94 -20.48
CA PRO A 97 1.88 13.23 -20.42
C PRO A 97 2.71 13.58 -19.18
N PHE A 98 2.47 14.76 -18.58
CA PHE A 98 3.20 15.17 -17.40
C PHE A 98 2.82 14.35 -16.14
N ALA A 99 1.59 13.83 -16.07
CA ALA A 99 1.18 12.90 -15.00
C ALA A 99 2.08 11.65 -15.01
N LEU A 100 2.26 11.03 -16.16
CA LEU A 100 3.14 9.87 -16.32
C LEU A 100 4.62 10.21 -16.05
N LYS A 101 5.06 11.42 -16.44
CA LYS A 101 6.42 11.91 -16.16
C LYS A 101 6.67 12.01 -14.65
N MET A 102 5.73 12.55 -13.88
CA MET A 102 5.81 12.62 -12.42
C MET A 102 5.95 11.23 -11.79
N VAL A 103 5.11 10.27 -12.20
CA VAL A 103 5.17 8.88 -11.72
C VAL A 103 6.52 8.24 -12.03
N LYS A 104 6.94 8.26 -13.29
CA LYS A 104 8.22 7.66 -13.73
C LYS A 104 9.42 8.23 -12.96
N LYS A 105 9.45 9.56 -12.78
CA LYS A 105 10.54 10.21 -12.07
C LYS A 105 10.55 9.81 -10.60
N THR A 106 9.41 9.83 -9.93
CA THR A 106 9.31 9.50 -8.51
C THR A 106 9.71 8.05 -8.24
N LEU A 107 9.12 7.10 -8.96
CA LEU A 107 9.44 5.68 -8.81
C LEU A 107 10.92 5.40 -9.10
N THR A 108 11.49 6.00 -10.15
CA THR A 108 12.91 5.82 -10.48
C THR A 108 13.82 6.42 -9.40
N ALA A 109 13.48 7.60 -8.86
CA ALA A 109 14.27 8.25 -7.83
C ALA A 109 14.24 7.46 -6.51
N MET A 110 13.07 6.99 -6.08
CA MET A 110 12.95 6.14 -4.89
C MET A 110 13.74 4.84 -5.04
N ARG A 111 13.61 4.13 -6.19
CA ARG A 111 14.36 2.86 -6.42
C ARG A 111 15.88 3.06 -6.40
N ARG A 112 16.38 4.20 -6.86
CA ARG A 112 17.80 4.52 -6.86
C ARG A 112 18.33 5.06 -5.55
N GLY A 113 17.47 5.68 -4.73
CA GLY A 113 17.82 6.26 -3.43
C GLY A 113 18.14 5.22 -2.37
N GLY A 114 18.63 5.69 -1.23
CA GLY A 114 18.85 4.85 -0.04
C GLY A 114 17.55 4.45 0.66
N ILE A 115 16.41 5.04 0.30
CA ILE A 115 15.10 4.59 0.76
C ILE A 115 14.77 3.16 0.28
N PHE A 116 15.40 2.69 -0.78
CA PHE A 116 15.36 1.30 -1.21
C PHE A 116 16.61 0.57 -0.74
N ASP A 117 16.46 -0.56 -0.05
CA ASP A 117 17.60 -1.40 0.34
C ASP A 117 18.21 -2.07 -0.89
N GLN A 118 19.32 -1.51 -1.39
CA GLN A 118 20.01 -1.96 -2.60
C GLN A 118 20.61 -3.36 -2.46
N ILE A 119 20.79 -3.85 -1.23
CA ILE A 119 21.44 -5.14 -0.95
C ILE A 119 20.41 -6.26 -0.77
N GLY A 120 19.42 -6.05 0.10
CA GLY A 120 18.44 -7.07 0.48
C GLY A 120 17.04 -6.83 -0.03
N PHE A 121 16.83 -5.72 -0.75
CA PHE A 121 15.57 -5.29 -1.30
C PHE A 121 14.55 -4.78 -0.26
N GLY A 122 13.38 -4.35 -0.74
CA GLY A 122 12.35 -3.72 0.06
C GLY A 122 12.61 -2.24 0.32
N PHE A 123 11.54 -1.50 0.56
CA PHE A 123 11.58 -0.07 0.85
C PHE A 123 11.56 0.21 2.35
N HIS A 124 12.33 1.19 2.77
CA HIS A 124 12.19 1.83 4.06
C HIS A 124 10.99 2.77 4.06
N ARG A 125 10.50 3.14 5.25
CA ARG A 125 9.22 3.82 5.45
C ARG A 125 9.12 5.19 4.81
N TYR A 126 10.10 6.06 5.03
CA TYR A 126 10.16 7.41 4.44
C TYR A 126 11.60 7.91 4.38
N SER A 127 11.83 8.98 3.63
CA SER A 127 13.13 9.65 3.57
C SER A 127 13.12 10.91 4.45
N VAL A 128 14.13 11.07 5.29
CA VAL A 128 14.31 12.28 6.12
C VAL A 128 14.82 13.46 5.31
N ASP A 129 15.36 13.21 4.11
CA ASP A 129 15.83 14.22 3.18
C ASP A 129 14.99 14.31 1.90
N ALA A 130 15.19 15.36 1.13
CA ALA A 130 14.48 15.57 -0.13
C ALA A 130 14.94 14.68 -1.29
N LYS A 131 16.08 13.98 -1.17
CA LYS A 131 16.78 13.27 -2.26
C LYS A 131 16.48 11.78 -2.29
N TRP A 132 15.70 11.26 -1.34
CA TRP A 132 15.47 9.85 -1.11
C TRP A 132 16.71 9.06 -0.64
N LEU A 133 17.72 9.76 -0.07
CA LEU A 133 18.99 9.14 0.30
C LEU A 133 18.98 8.58 1.72
N VAL A 134 18.65 9.39 2.72
CA VAL A 134 18.66 8.97 4.12
C VAL A 134 17.26 8.57 4.54
N PRO A 135 16.98 7.26 4.72
CA PRO A 135 15.67 6.83 5.17
C PRO A 135 15.56 6.84 6.70
N HIS A 136 14.33 6.83 7.21
CA HIS A 136 14.03 6.17 8.47
C HIS A 136 13.95 4.66 8.18
N PHE A 137 14.83 3.89 8.81
CA PHE A 137 15.15 2.53 8.36
C PHE A 137 14.12 1.44 8.66
N GLU A 138 12.97 1.77 9.26
CA GLU A 138 11.84 0.83 9.36
C GLU A 138 11.41 0.31 7.98
N LYS A 139 10.97 -0.94 7.91
CA LYS A 139 10.31 -1.52 6.73
C LYS A 139 8.93 -2.03 7.10
N MET A 140 7.89 -1.40 6.53
CA MET A 140 6.50 -1.71 6.84
C MET A 140 5.88 -2.56 5.72
N LEU A 141 5.09 -3.57 6.07
CA LEU A 141 4.42 -4.44 5.09
C LEU A 141 3.52 -3.65 4.15
N TYR A 142 2.77 -2.69 4.67
CA TYR A 142 1.86 -1.87 3.86
C TYR A 142 2.59 -1.01 2.82
N ASP A 143 3.79 -0.49 3.13
CA ASP A 143 4.61 0.24 2.17
C ASP A 143 5.08 -0.67 1.04
N GLN A 144 5.53 -1.89 1.37
CA GLN A 144 5.90 -2.89 0.36
C GLN A 144 4.71 -3.18 -0.57
N ALA A 145 3.52 -3.42 -0.01
CA ALA A 145 2.33 -3.75 -0.78
C ALA A 145 1.91 -2.62 -1.72
N LEU A 146 1.74 -1.41 -1.19
CA LEU A 146 1.25 -0.28 -1.97
C LEU A 146 2.28 0.20 -3.00
N LEU A 147 3.57 0.16 -2.68
CA LEU A 147 4.63 0.45 -3.64
C LEU A 147 4.70 -0.62 -4.74
N ALA A 148 4.60 -1.91 -4.41
CA ALA A 148 4.54 -2.96 -5.41
C ALA A 148 3.38 -2.73 -6.39
N ILE A 149 2.18 -2.37 -5.90
CA ILE A 149 1.03 -2.01 -6.75
C ILE A 149 1.38 -0.83 -7.67
N ALA A 150 1.98 0.24 -7.15
CA ALA A 150 2.34 1.40 -7.95
C ALA A 150 3.38 1.06 -9.05
N TYR A 151 4.38 0.25 -8.73
CA TYR A 151 5.36 -0.24 -9.70
C TYR A 151 4.74 -1.15 -10.75
N ILE A 152 3.84 -2.05 -10.37
CA ILE A 152 3.12 -2.93 -11.30
C ILE A 152 2.25 -2.13 -12.26
N GLU A 153 1.46 -1.18 -11.75
CA GLU A 153 0.60 -0.33 -12.59
C GLU A 153 1.44 0.56 -13.51
N ALA A 154 2.59 1.08 -13.04
CA ALA A 154 3.53 1.80 -13.88
C ALA A 154 4.13 0.90 -14.98
N TYR A 155 4.48 -0.36 -14.68
CA TYR A 155 4.89 -1.34 -15.69
C TYR A 155 3.79 -1.60 -16.73
N GLN A 156 2.56 -1.85 -16.28
CA GLN A 156 1.44 -2.09 -17.21
C GLN A 156 1.18 -0.87 -18.11
N ALA A 157 1.31 0.36 -17.57
CA ALA A 157 1.09 1.60 -18.32
C ALA A 157 2.22 1.95 -19.29
N THR A 158 3.47 1.61 -18.98
CA THR A 158 4.65 2.06 -19.74
C THR A 158 5.37 0.95 -20.50
N LYS A 159 5.19 -0.31 -20.07
CA LYS A 159 5.97 -1.48 -20.49
C LYS A 159 7.48 -1.39 -20.20
N GLU A 160 7.92 -0.42 -19.38
CA GLU A 160 9.30 -0.31 -18.94
C GLU A 160 9.63 -1.40 -17.91
N LYS A 161 10.42 -2.38 -18.30
CA LYS A 161 10.78 -3.58 -17.50
C LYS A 161 11.34 -3.24 -16.12
N LYS A 162 12.05 -2.12 -15.96
CA LYS A 162 12.60 -1.70 -14.68
C LYS A 162 11.56 -1.62 -13.55
N PHE A 163 10.31 -1.24 -13.87
CA PHE A 163 9.25 -1.20 -12.87
C PHE A 163 8.78 -2.60 -12.45
N ALA A 164 8.69 -3.55 -13.39
CA ALA A 164 8.41 -4.94 -13.06
C ALA A 164 9.52 -5.55 -12.20
N VAL A 165 10.80 -5.30 -12.54
CA VAL A 165 11.96 -5.76 -11.77
C VAL A 165 11.89 -5.24 -10.33
N THR A 166 11.58 -3.95 -10.13
CA THR A 166 11.46 -3.40 -8.77
C THR A 166 10.33 -4.05 -7.98
N ALA A 167 9.16 -4.30 -8.59
CA ALA A 167 8.08 -5.04 -7.93
C ALA A 167 8.52 -6.48 -7.55
N GLN A 168 9.25 -7.17 -8.42
CA GLN A 168 9.81 -8.50 -8.14
C GLN A 168 10.81 -8.48 -6.98
N GLU A 169 11.64 -7.44 -6.89
CA GLU A 169 12.58 -7.24 -5.79
C GLU A 169 11.85 -7.01 -4.45
N ILE A 170 10.77 -6.20 -4.45
CA ILE A 170 9.90 -6.02 -3.27
C ILE A 170 9.33 -7.37 -2.85
N PHE A 171 8.75 -8.13 -3.76
CA PHE A 171 8.19 -9.45 -3.46
C PHE A 171 9.26 -10.45 -2.99
N THR A 172 10.47 -10.37 -3.53
CA THR A 172 11.59 -11.20 -3.06
C THR A 172 11.90 -10.93 -1.59
N TYR A 173 11.91 -9.67 -1.17
CA TYR A 173 12.08 -9.30 0.24
C TYR A 173 10.92 -9.83 1.09
N VAL A 174 9.68 -9.57 0.71
CA VAL A 174 8.49 -9.96 1.49
C VAL A 174 8.42 -11.48 1.66
N LEU A 175 8.58 -12.22 0.57
CA LEU A 175 8.48 -13.69 0.59
C LEU A 175 9.64 -14.36 1.33
N ARG A 176 10.82 -13.73 1.39
CA ARG A 176 11.97 -14.25 2.11
C ARG A 176 11.96 -13.89 3.59
N ASP A 177 11.67 -12.61 3.91
CA ASP A 177 11.94 -12.04 5.24
C ASP A 177 10.67 -11.78 6.05
N MET A 178 9.51 -11.56 5.41
CA MET A 178 8.30 -11.15 6.11
C MET A 178 7.18 -12.20 6.08
N THR A 179 7.46 -13.42 5.68
CA THR A 179 6.44 -14.48 5.58
C THR A 179 6.49 -15.41 6.80
N ASP A 180 5.33 -15.61 7.43
CA ASP A 180 5.14 -16.64 8.44
C ASP A 180 5.07 -18.03 7.78
N PRO A 181 5.66 -19.08 8.37
CA PRO A 181 5.59 -20.44 7.81
C PRO A 181 4.18 -20.97 7.55
N ASN A 182 3.16 -20.41 8.21
CA ASN A 182 1.77 -20.80 8.03
C ASN A 182 1.03 -19.98 6.95
N GLY A 183 1.69 -19.01 6.30
CA GLY A 183 1.17 -18.30 5.13
C GLY A 183 0.88 -16.80 5.30
N GLY A 184 0.69 -16.28 6.53
CA GLY A 184 0.50 -14.85 6.76
C GLY A 184 1.81 -14.05 6.64
N PHE A 185 1.70 -12.73 6.54
CA PHE A 185 2.85 -11.82 6.49
C PHE A 185 2.98 -11.02 7.77
N TYR A 186 4.20 -10.93 8.29
CA TYR A 186 4.57 -10.09 9.44
C TYR A 186 4.42 -8.60 9.12
N SER A 187 4.26 -7.77 10.16
CA SER A 187 3.90 -6.36 9.96
C SER A 187 5.06 -5.44 9.67
N ALA A 188 6.22 -5.60 10.33
CA ALA A 188 7.32 -4.65 10.17
C ALA A 188 8.69 -5.22 10.59
N GLU A 189 9.75 -4.53 10.16
CA GLU A 189 11.10 -4.62 10.74
C GLU A 189 11.47 -3.25 11.30
N ASP A 190 12.10 -3.24 12.49
CA ASP A 190 12.54 -2.04 13.20
C ASP A 190 13.61 -1.27 12.41
N ALA A 191 13.77 0.01 12.70
CA ALA A 191 14.85 0.84 12.19
C ALA A 191 16.19 0.52 12.86
N ASP A 192 16.15 0.09 14.12
CA ASP A 192 17.32 -0.08 14.97
C ASP A 192 17.88 -1.50 14.93
N SER A 193 19.20 -1.58 14.93
CA SER A 193 19.97 -2.79 15.22
C SER A 193 21.09 -2.43 16.19
N GLU A 194 21.23 -3.18 17.29
CA GLU A 194 22.24 -2.95 18.32
C GLU A 194 22.19 -1.52 18.92
N GLY A 195 20.97 -0.94 19.02
CA GLY A 195 20.75 0.42 19.54
C GLY A 195 21.19 1.55 18.61
N ARG A 196 21.43 1.24 17.33
CA ARG A 196 21.79 2.20 16.29
C ARG A 196 20.82 2.12 15.12
N GLU A 197 20.20 3.25 14.77
CA GLU A 197 19.35 3.34 13.59
C GLU A 197 20.17 3.09 12.32
N GLY A 198 19.67 2.20 11.45
CA GLY A 198 20.29 1.87 10.17
C GLY A 198 21.55 1.00 10.25
N GLY A 199 22.04 0.63 11.46
CA GLY A 199 23.28 -0.12 11.65
C GLY A 199 23.39 -1.40 10.82
N PHE A 200 22.26 -2.09 10.61
CA PHE A 200 22.19 -3.28 9.76
C PHE A 200 22.41 -2.98 8.26
N TYR A 201 22.03 -1.80 7.78
CA TYR A 201 21.92 -1.47 6.36
C TYR A 201 23.10 -0.68 5.80
N VAL A 202 23.89 0.01 6.66
CA VAL A 202 24.97 0.89 6.23
C VAL A 202 26.32 0.17 6.17
N TRP A 203 27.24 0.71 5.34
CA TRP A 203 28.51 0.04 5.02
C TRP A 203 29.68 1.03 5.06
N LYS A 204 30.84 0.53 5.53
CA LYS A 204 32.13 1.17 5.26
C LYS A 204 32.73 0.59 3.98
N ARG A 205 33.38 1.43 3.17
CA ARG A 205 34.05 0.97 1.95
C ARG A 205 35.02 -0.17 2.24
N LYS A 206 35.79 -0.06 3.34
CA LYS A 206 36.76 -1.09 3.75
C LYS A 206 36.11 -2.47 3.93
N GLU A 207 34.94 -2.58 4.54
CA GLU A 207 34.23 -3.85 4.71
C GLU A 207 33.93 -4.53 3.36
N ILE A 208 33.51 -3.73 2.37
CA ILE A 208 33.21 -4.22 1.01
C ILE A 208 34.51 -4.69 0.32
N MET A 209 35.55 -3.88 0.41
CA MET A 209 36.86 -4.20 -0.19
C MET A 209 37.49 -5.46 0.42
N ASP A 210 37.48 -5.61 1.74
CA ASP A 210 37.99 -6.77 2.46
C ASP A 210 37.24 -8.07 2.06
N HIS A 211 35.95 -7.98 1.74
CA HIS A 211 35.13 -9.15 1.41
C HIS A 211 35.11 -9.50 -0.08
N LEU A 212 35.03 -8.51 -0.98
CA LEU A 212 34.98 -8.75 -2.43
C LEU A 212 36.34 -8.74 -3.12
N GLY A 213 37.39 -8.20 -2.47
CA GLY A 213 38.68 -7.93 -3.06
C GLY A 213 38.72 -6.60 -3.81
N GLU A 214 39.92 -6.20 -4.19
CA GLU A 214 40.17 -4.84 -4.68
C GLU A 214 39.35 -4.48 -5.93
N LYS A 215 39.39 -5.33 -6.95
CA LYS A 215 38.76 -5.04 -8.26
C LYS A 215 37.23 -5.07 -8.19
N GLU A 216 36.67 -6.16 -7.65
CA GLU A 216 35.19 -6.30 -7.56
C GLU A 216 34.61 -5.33 -6.52
N GLY A 217 35.29 -5.15 -5.37
CA GLY A 217 34.88 -4.26 -4.32
C GLY A 217 34.87 -2.80 -4.76
N ASP A 218 35.89 -2.35 -5.51
CA ASP A 218 35.93 -0.99 -6.05
C ASP A 218 34.78 -0.74 -7.04
N LEU A 219 34.57 -1.65 -7.99
CA LEU A 219 33.46 -1.56 -8.95
C LEU A 219 32.10 -1.49 -8.24
N PHE A 220 31.91 -2.36 -7.24
CA PHE A 220 30.69 -2.39 -6.43
C PHE A 220 30.48 -1.08 -5.67
N CYS A 221 31.51 -0.60 -4.98
CA CYS A 221 31.46 0.64 -4.20
C CYS A 221 31.14 1.84 -5.08
N ARG A 222 31.74 1.95 -6.25
CA ARG A 222 31.48 3.07 -7.20
C ARG A 222 30.04 3.01 -7.73
N PHE A 223 29.53 1.84 -8.07
CA PHE A 223 28.15 1.70 -8.55
C PHE A 223 27.12 2.05 -7.47
N TYR A 224 27.34 1.56 -6.23
CA TYR A 224 26.41 1.78 -5.11
C TYR A 224 26.72 3.01 -4.25
N GLY A 225 27.60 3.90 -4.69
CA GLY A 225 27.90 5.16 -4.01
C GLY A 225 28.54 5.01 -2.63
N ILE A 226 29.28 3.92 -2.41
CA ILE A 226 29.97 3.64 -1.15
C ILE A 226 31.39 4.22 -1.24
N SER A 227 31.75 5.19 -0.39
CA SER A 227 33.03 5.90 -0.43
C SER A 227 33.73 5.88 0.93
N ASP A 228 35.04 6.24 0.96
CA ASP A 228 35.80 6.34 2.20
C ASP A 228 35.28 7.45 3.12
N LYS A 229 34.79 8.53 2.54
CA LYS A 229 34.15 9.64 3.28
C LYS A 229 32.76 9.25 3.83
N GLY A 230 32.07 8.32 3.15
CA GLY A 230 30.68 8.00 3.41
C GLY A 230 29.70 9.07 2.92
N ASN A 231 28.42 8.73 2.96
CA ASN A 231 27.28 9.63 2.71
C ASN A 231 26.31 9.66 3.90
N PHE A 232 26.67 9.03 5.01
CA PHE A 232 25.95 8.93 6.26
C PHE A 232 26.92 9.13 7.45
N GLU A 233 26.42 9.03 8.67
CA GLU A 233 27.16 9.29 9.91
C GLU A 233 28.44 8.44 10.03
N GLU A 234 29.46 8.97 10.70
CA GLU A 234 30.72 8.30 11.04
C GLU A 234 31.46 7.66 9.85
N GLY A 235 31.29 8.19 8.65
CA GLY A 235 31.93 7.66 7.43
C GLY A 235 31.29 6.38 6.88
N PHE A 236 30.09 6.04 7.35
CA PHE A 236 29.28 4.99 6.74
C PHE A 236 28.61 5.49 5.46
N SER A 237 28.26 4.56 4.59
CA SER A 237 27.49 4.83 3.39
C SER A 237 26.19 4.05 3.38
N ILE A 238 25.10 4.73 3.03
CA ILE A 238 23.85 4.14 2.61
C ILE A 238 24.01 3.83 1.11
N PRO A 239 23.88 2.57 0.67
CA PRO A 239 23.99 2.22 -0.75
C PRO A 239 22.89 2.92 -1.58
N CYS A 240 23.28 3.63 -2.64
CA CYS A 240 22.39 4.31 -3.58
C CYS A 240 22.97 4.30 -4.99
N ILE A 241 22.13 4.48 -6.01
CA ILE A 241 22.52 4.39 -7.41
C ILE A 241 22.41 5.77 -8.06
N SER A 242 23.53 6.35 -8.47
CA SER A 242 23.57 7.66 -9.11
C SER A 242 23.32 7.59 -10.62
N LEU A 243 23.94 6.62 -11.31
CA LEU A 243 23.84 6.43 -12.77
C LEU A 243 22.95 5.22 -13.11
N SER A 244 22.42 5.17 -14.31
CA SER A 244 21.83 3.94 -14.82
C SER A 244 22.91 2.86 -15.02
N LEU A 245 22.49 1.59 -15.08
CA LEU A 245 23.43 0.49 -15.36
C LEU A 245 24.14 0.70 -16.69
N GLU A 246 23.41 1.16 -17.72
CA GLU A 246 23.92 1.43 -19.05
C GLU A 246 24.93 2.58 -19.06
N ASP A 247 24.61 3.71 -18.36
CA ASP A 247 25.50 4.86 -18.27
C ASP A 247 26.79 4.51 -17.49
N PHE A 248 26.64 3.75 -16.40
CA PHE A 248 27.80 3.29 -15.62
C PHE A 248 28.65 2.28 -16.41
N ALA A 249 28.02 1.34 -17.14
CA ALA A 249 28.72 0.41 -18.02
C ALA A 249 29.54 1.14 -19.09
N LYS A 250 28.95 2.19 -19.68
CA LYS A 250 29.66 3.04 -20.64
C LYS A 250 30.85 3.77 -20.01
N GLN A 251 30.70 4.28 -18.80
CA GLN A 251 31.78 4.93 -18.06
C GLN A 251 32.95 3.96 -17.77
N GLU A 252 32.63 2.70 -17.45
CA GLU A 252 33.61 1.65 -17.13
C GLU A 252 34.19 0.95 -18.36
N GLY A 253 33.67 1.23 -19.57
CA GLY A 253 34.06 0.50 -20.77
C GLY A 253 33.66 -0.98 -20.74
N MET A 254 32.57 -1.31 -20.06
CA MET A 254 32.06 -2.67 -19.90
C MET A 254 30.77 -2.90 -20.70
N GLU A 255 30.52 -4.15 -21.06
CA GLU A 255 29.25 -4.57 -21.63
C GLU A 255 28.18 -4.59 -20.52
N PRO A 256 26.97 -3.96 -20.72
CA PRO A 256 25.97 -3.83 -19.67
C PRO A 256 25.53 -5.15 -19.03
N GLY A 257 25.30 -6.21 -19.81
CA GLY A 257 24.88 -7.51 -19.27
C GLY A 257 25.95 -8.21 -18.46
N LYS A 258 27.24 -7.99 -18.80
CA LYS A 258 28.36 -8.48 -17.98
C LYS A 258 28.43 -7.73 -16.65
N LEU A 259 28.33 -6.40 -16.69
CA LEU A 259 28.33 -5.57 -15.48
C LEU A 259 27.17 -5.95 -14.55
N GLU A 260 25.96 -6.12 -15.09
CA GLU A 260 24.78 -6.53 -14.31
C GLU A 260 25.02 -7.86 -13.58
N LYS A 261 25.56 -8.86 -14.30
CA LYS A 261 25.90 -10.16 -13.72
C LYS A 261 26.95 -10.06 -12.62
N ASP A 262 28.00 -9.28 -12.83
CA ASP A 262 29.09 -9.09 -11.87
C ASP A 262 28.57 -8.39 -10.61
N LEU A 263 27.80 -7.30 -10.75
CA LEU A 263 27.17 -6.58 -9.63
C LEU A 263 26.16 -7.46 -8.87
N MET A 264 25.38 -8.28 -9.57
CA MET A 264 24.43 -9.21 -8.94
C MET A 264 25.16 -10.27 -8.09
N ASN A 265 26.28 -10.81 -8.58
CA ASN A 265 27.08 -11.77 -7.83
C ASN A 265 27.71 -11.12 -6.59
N SER A 266 28.30 -9.93 -6.74
CA SER A 266 28.88 -9.17 -5.63
C SER A 266 27.82 -8.83 -4.59
N ARG A 267 26.63 -8.37 -5.02
CA ARG A 267 25.49 -8.07 -4.13
C ARG A 267 25.06 -9.31 -3.31
N ARG A 268 25.01 -10.51 -3.94
CA ARG A 268 24.67 -11.75 -3.22
C ARG A 268 25.69 -12.06 -2.13
N ARG A 269 26.98 -11.90 -2.40
CA ARG A 269 28.05 -12.10 -1.41
C ARG A 269 27.91 -11.11 -0.25
N ILE A 270 27.67 -9.84 -0.54
CA ILE A 270 27.47 -8.80 0.46
C ILE A 270 26.18 -9.05 1.27
N PHE A 271 25.10 -9.52 0.64
CA PHE A 271 23.89 -9.92 1.34
C PHE A 271 24.14 -11.05 2.35
N VAL A 272 24.91 -12.08 1.98
CA VAL A 272 25.31 -13.17 2.89
C VAL A 272 26.17 -12.64 4.04
N LEU A 273 27.10 -11.72 3.75
CA LEU A 273 27.91 -11.07 4.78
C LEU A 273 27.04 -10.29 5.76
N ARG A 274 26.08 -9.49 5.26
CA ARG A 274 25.13 -8.72 6.09
C ARG A 274 24.30 -9.63 7.00
N GLY A 275 23.90 -10.80 6.53
CA GLY A 275 23.14 -11.78 7.31
C GLY A 275 23.84 -12.30 8.57
N LYS A 276 25.15 -11.99 8.75
CA LYS A 276 25.90 -12.29 9.99
C LYS A 276 25.78 -11.19 11.04
N ARG A 277 25.24 -10.01 10.67
CA ARG A 277 24.97 -8.92 11.62
C ARG A 277 23.71 -9.24 12.42
N ILE A 278 23.56 -8.60 13.56
CA ILE A 278 22.30 -8.67 14.33
C ILE A 278 21.20 -8.01 13.52
N HIS A 279 20.15 -8.77 13.25
CA HIS A 279 18.99 -8.29 12.49
C HIS A 279 18.19 -7.29 13.31
N PRO A 280 17.54 -6.29 12.67
CA PRO A 280 16.51 -5.48 13.31
C PRO A 280 15.41 -6.36 13.91
N LEU A 281 14.79 -5.87 14.99
CA LEU A 281 13.66 -6.57 15.58
C LEU A 281 12.51 -6.66 14.58
N LYS A 282 11.92 -7.85 14.50
CA LYS A 282 10.75 -8.07 13.66
C LYS A 282 9.48 -7.91 14.49
N ASP A 283 8.60 -7.04 14.04
CA ASP A 283 7.23 -7.02 14.52
C ASP A 283 6.44 -8.15 13.84
N ASP A 284 6.42 -9.29 14.50
CA ASP A 284 5.88 -10.55 14.01
C ASP A 284 4.34 -10.66 14.16
N LYS A 285 3.65 -9.54 14.42
CA LYS A 285 2.19 -9.48 14.32
C LYS A 285 1.74 -9.69 12.87
N ILE A 286 0.74 -10.52 12.67
CA ILE A 286 0.03 -10.65 11.40
C ILE A 286 -1.24 -9.81 11.51
N LEU A 287 -1.29 -8.69 10.79
CA LEU A 287 -2.40 -7.74 10.78
C LEU A 287 -3.30 -8.00 9.59
N THR A 288 -4.59 -8.16 9.83
CA THR A 288 -5.59 -8.45 8.78
C THR A 288 -5.56 -7.41 7.67
N ALA A 289 -5.58 -6.12 8.01
CA ALA A 289 -5.56 -5.03 7.05
C ALA A 289 -4.32 -5.08 6.13
N TRP A 290 -3.13 -5.18 6.71
CA TRP A 290 -1.89 -5.13 5.93
C TRP A 290 -1.67 -6.39 5.09
N ASN A 291 -2.16 -7.54 5.56
CA ASN A 291 -2.19 -8.76 4.75
C ASN A 291 -3.15 -8.62 3.57
N GLY A 292 -4.32 -7.99 3.75
CA GLY A 292 -5.23 -7.66 2.66
C GLY A 292 -4.55 -6.86 1.54
N LEU A 293 -3.74 -5.84 1.90
CA LEU A 293 -2.96 -5.06 0.94
C LEU A 293 -1.90 -5.91 0.23
N MET A 294 -1.19 -6.79 0.95
CA MET A 294 -0.16 -7.63 0.34
C MET A 294 -0.76 -8.72 -0.56
N ILE A 295 -1.91 -9.29 -0.18
CA ILE A 295 -2.69 -10.19 -1.05
C ILE A 295 -3.05 -9.47 -2.36
N ALA A 296 -3.55 -8.22 -2.30
CA ALA A 296 -3.84 -7.42 -3.48
C ALA A 296 -2.59 -7.20 -4.35
N ALA A 297 -1.46 -6.84 -3.74
CA ALA A 297 -0.21 -6.59 -4.44
C ALA A 297 0.32 -7.85 -5.17
N LEU A 298 0.37 -8.98 -4.49
CA LEU A 298 0.82 -10.26 -5.05
C LEU A 298 -0.12 -10.74 -6.17
N SER A 299 -1.43 -10.61 -5.99
CA SER A 299 -2.43 -10.94 -7.02
C SER A 299 -2.24 -10.10 -8.28
N LYS A 300 -2.06 -8.79 -8.15
CA LYS A 300 -1.72 -7.89 -9.27
C LYS A 300 -0.35 -8.24 -9.88
N GLY A 301 0.60 -8.65 -9.07
CA GLY A 301 1.91 -9.14 -9.52
C GLY A 301 1.79 -10.36 -10.42
N TYR A 302 0.99 -11.35 -10.02
CA TYR A 302 0.70 -12.52 -10.87
C TYR A 302 -0.02 -12.13 -12.15
N GLN A 303 -1.07 -11.30 -12.08
CA GLN A 303 -1.79 -10.80 -13.25
C GLN A 303 -0.84 -10.14 -14.26
N ALA A 304 0.05 -9.26 -13.81
CA ALA A 304 0.90 -8.49 -14.71
C ALA A 304 2.13 -9.25 -15.25
N MET A 305 2.70 -10.18 -14.47
CA MET A 305 3.98 -10.82 -14.75
C MET A 305 3.88 -12.34 -14.99
N GLY A 306 2.80 -13.00 -14.54
CA GLY A 306 2.52 -14.42 -14.77
C GLY A 306 3.31 -15.39 -13.90
N ASP A 307 4.05 -14.93 -12.89
CA ASP A 307 4.82 -15.81 -12.00
C ASP A 307 3.89 -16.39 -10.91
N LYS A 308 3.62 -17.70 -11.03
CA LYS A 308 2.67 -18.44 -10.18
C LYS A 308 2.98 -18.34 -8.68
N LYS A 309 4.25 -18.17 -8.29
CA LYS A 309 4.62 -18.05 -6.87
C LYS A 309 3.93 -16.89 -6.16
N TYR A 310 3.54 -15.82 -6.90
CA TYR A 310 2.82 -14.68 -6.32
C TYR A 310 1.35 -15.03 -6.04
N ALA A 311 0.71 -15.74 -6.96
CA ALA A 311 -0.65 -16.24 -6.72
C ALA A 311 -0.67 -17.24 -5.55
N ASP A 312 0.27 -18.20 -5.52
CA ASP A 312 0.36 -19.19 -4.45
C ASP A 312 0.57 -18.53 -3.07
N ALA A 313 1.40 -17.51 -2.98
CA ALA A 313 1.62 -16.77 -1.74
C ALA A 313 0.38 -15.93 -1.33
N ALA A 314 -0.32 -15.32 -2.30
CA ALA A 314 -1.56 -14.60 -2.03
C ALA A 314 -2.67 -15.53 -1.53
N VAL A 315 -2.82 -16.71 -2.12
CA VAL A 315 -3.74 -17.78 -1.68
C VAL A 315 -3.42 -18.20 -0.26
N ALA A 316 -2.16 -18.55 0.02
CA ALA A 316 -1.75 -18.99 1.36
C ALA A 316 -2.06 -17.92 2.43
N ALA A 317 -1.83 -16.64 2.12
CA ALA A 317 -2.12 -15.55 3.04
C ALA A 317 -3.64 -15.33 3.22
N ALA A 318 -4.44 -15.40 2.16
CA ALA A 318 -5.89 -15.27 2.23
C ALA A 318 -6.50 -16.40 3.07
N ASP A 319 -6.09 -17.64 2.80
CA ASP A 319 -6.57 -18.83 3.53
C ASP A 319 -6.16 -18.75 5.01
N PHE A 320 -4.95 -18.29 5.32
CA PHE A 320 -4.51 -18.06 6.69
C PHE A 320 -5.40 -17.05 7.41
N ILE A 321 -5.66 -15.89 6.81
CA ILE A 321 -6.50 -14.84 7.42
C ILE A 321 -7.93 -15.35 7.64
N LEU A 322 -8.53 -15.97 6.63
CA LEU A 322 -9.89 -16.50 6.71
C LEU A 322 -10.03 -17.65 7.73
N ALA A 323 -9.01 -18.47 7.89
CA ALA A 323 -9.01 -19.57 8.85
C ALA A 323 -8.69 -19.16 10.29
N LYS A 324 -7.82 -18.15 10.49
CA LYS A 324 -7.29 -17.79 11.81
C LYS A 324 -7.87 -16.49 12.38
N LEU A 325 -8.17 -15.51 11.52
CA LEU A 325 -8.57 -14.16 11.92
C LEU A 325 -10.05 -13.86 11.64
N ARG A 326 -10.83 -14.88 11.31
CA ARG A 326 -12.29 -14.80 11.19
C ARG A 326 -12.95 -15.59 12.32
N GLY A 327 -13.84 -14.93 13.07
CA GLY A 327 -14.63 -15.55 14.12
C GLY A 327 -15.75 -16.44 13.57
N ARG A 328 -16.32 -17.28 14.44
CA ARG A 328 -17.47 -18.14 14.08
C ARG A 328 -18.72 -17.34 13.68
N ASP A 329 -18.82 -16.10 14.13
CA ASP A 329 -19.87 -15.14 13.79
C ASP A 329 -19.61 -14.40 12.46
N GLY A 330 -18.51 -14.73 11.76
CA GLY A 330 -18.09 -14.12 10.52
C GLY A 330 -17.35 -12.79 10.66
N ARG A 331 -17.17 -12.27 11.88
CA ARG A 331 -16.42 -11.03 12.13
C ARG A 331 -14.93 -11.26 12.04
N LEU A 332 -14.21 -10.24 11.57
CA LEU A 332 -12.75 -10.27 11.54
C LEU A 332 -12.15 -9.84 12.87
N PHE A 333 -10.98 -10.39 13.17
CA PHE A 333 -10.07 -9.90 14.19
C PHE A 333 -8.94 -9.10 13.52
N ARG A 334 -8.35 -8.17 14.28
CA ARG A 334 -7.30 -7.30 13.77
C ARG A 334 -5.95 -7.99 13.70
N ARG A 335 -5.59 -8.80 14.71
CA ARG A 335 -4.22 -9.27 14.93
C ARG A 335 -4.17 -10.75 15.30
N PHE A 336 -3.19 -11.46 14.68
CA PHE A 336 -2.69 -12.76 15.12
C PHE A 336 -1.21 -12.63 15.53
N ARG A 337 -0.81 -13.28 16.62
CA ARG A 337 0.58 -13.39 17.05
C ARG A 337 0.75 -14.59 17.97
N HIS A 338 1.71 -15.50 17.69
CA HIS A 338 2.02 -16.67 18.52
C HIS A 338 0.80 -17.51 18.93
N GLY A 339 -0.14 -17.72 18.02
CA GLY A 339 -1.38 -18.46 18.28
C GLY A 339 -2.49 -17.64 18.95
N ASP A 340 -2.20 -16.42 19.40
CA ASP A 340 -3.18 -15.53 20.00
C ASP A 340 -3.85 -14.64 18.95
N VAL A 341 -5.19 -14.58 19.01
CA VAL A 341 -6.05 -13.75 18.17
C VAL A 341 -6.67 -12.67 19.02
N ALA A 342 -6.47 -11.41 18.65
CA ALA A 342 -6.93 -10.31 19.48
C ALA A 342 -7.49 -9.14 18.68
N TYR A 343 -8.33 -8.40 19.38
CA TYR A 343 -9.03 -7.19 18.96
C TYR A 343 -10.03 -7.43 17.83
N PRO A 344 -11.30 -7.03 17.99
CA PRO A 344 -12.26 -6.97 16.88
C PRO A 344 -11.71 -6.12 15.76
N GLY A 345 -11.94 -6.56 14.51
CA GLY A 345 -11.50 -5.82 13.33
C GLY A 345 -12.10 -4.42 13.25
N TYR A 346 -11.30 -3.48 12.77
CA TYR A 346 -11.69 -2.13 12.42
C TYR A 346 -12.05 -2.04 10.93
N LEU A 347 -12.52 -0.90 10.48
CA LEU A 347 -12.90 -0.67 9.09
C LEU A 347 -11.82 -1.09 8.09
N ASP A 348 -10.56 -0.74 8.36
CA ASP A 348 -9.44 -1.04 7.48
C ASP A 348 -9.22 -2.55 7.30
N ASP A 349 -9.46 -3.34 8.35
CA ASP A 349 -9.30 -4.79 8.31
C ASP A 349 -10.27 -5.43 7.30
N TYR A 350 -11.51 -4.92 7.25
CA TYR A 350 -12.49 -5.36 6.27
C TYR A 350 -12.22 -4.79 4.87
N ALA A 351 -12.01 -3.49 4.76
CA ALA A 351 -11.87 -2.82 3.47
C ALA A 351 -10.67 -3.34 2.68
N PHE A 352 -9.52 -3.52 3.34
CA PHE A 352 -8.30 -3.95 2.68
C PHE A 352 -8.33 -5.46 2.37
N LEU A 353 -8.92 -6.29 3.24
CA LEU A 353 -9.09 -7.70 2.94
C LEU A 353 -10.06 -7.91 1.77
N VAL A 354 -11.17 -7.18 1.72
CA VAL A 354 -12.10 -7.23 0.58
C VAL A 354 -11.39 -6.83 -0.72
N TRP A 355 -10.56 -5.78 -0.70
CA TRP A 355 -9.73 -5.43 -1.86
C TRP A 355 -8.80 -6.58 -2.25
N GLY A 356 -8.09 -7.16 -1.28
CA GLY A 356 -7.23 -8.33 -1.51
C GLY A 356 -7.95 -9.50 -2.16
N LEU A 357 -9.14 -9.84 -1.66
CA LEU A 357 -9.95 -10.95 -2.17
C LEU A 357 -10.51 -10.68 -3.59
N ILE A 358 -10.89 -9.45 -3.90
CA ILE A 358 -11.30 -9.06 -5.27
C ILE A 358 -10.13 -9.24 -6.24
N GLU A 359 -8.92 -8.76 -5.90
CA GLU A 359 -7.73 -8.93 -6.74
C GLU A 359 -7.33 -10.40 -6.86
N LEU A 360 -7.48 -11.18 -5.78
CA LEU A 360 -7.18 -12.62 -5.78
C LEU A 360 -8.16 -13.39 -6.66
N TYR A 361 -9.46 -13.06 -6.61
CA TYR A 361 -10.43 -13.61 -7.54
C TYR A 361 -10.06 -13.30 -9.00
N GLU A 362 -9.76 -12.04 -9.35
CA GLU A 362 -9.35 -11.68 -10.72
C GLU A 362 -8.00 -12.30 -11.14
N ALA A 363 -7.19 -12.76 -10.19
CA ALA A 363 -5.95 -13.47 -10.46
C ALA A 363 -6.14 -14.95 -10.70
N THR A 364 -6.97 -15.62 -9.88
CA THR A 364 -7.16 -17.09 -9.89
C THR A 364 -8.46 -17.53 -10.56
N PHE A 365 -9.47 -16.67 -10.55
CA PHE A 365 -10.86 -16.96 -10.91
C PHE A 365 -11.52 -18.06 -10.04
N GLU A 366 -11.00 -18.28 -8.83
CA GLU A 366 -11.65 -19.12 -7.83
C GLU A 366 -12.80 -18.33 -7.19
N VAL A 367 -14.04 -18.75 -7.46
CA VAL A 367 -15.26 -18.01 -7.07
C VAL A 367 -15.41 -17.88 -5.56
N SER A 368 -14.83 -18.81 -4.78
CA SER A 368 -14.80 -18.73 -3.31
C SER A 368 -14.26 -17.40 -2.79
N TYR A 369 -13.24 -16.82 -3.40
CA TYR A 369 -12.70 -15.53 -2.97
C TYR A 369 -13.64 -14.37 -3.28
N LEU A 370 -14.41 -14.44 -4.38
CA LEU A 370 -15.45 -13.45 -4.66
C LEU A 370 -16.64 -13.58 -3.68
N GLU A 371 -17.05 -14.81 -3.34
CA GLU A 371 -18.08 -15.06 -2.32
C GLU A 371 -17.66 -14.48 -0.97
N GLU A 372 -16.41 -14.70 -0.55
CA GLU A 372 -15.87 -14.16 0.69
C GLU A 372 -15.77 -12.62 0.64
N ALA A 373 -15.36 -12.04 -0.49
CA ALA A 373 -15.34 -10.58 -0.67
C ALA A 373 -16.74 -9.99 -0.51
N VAL A 374 -17.78 -10.60 -1.11
CA VAL A 374 -19.17 -10.15 -0.98
C VAL A 374 -19.67 -10.29 0.46
N ALA A 375 -19.39 -11.40 1.13
CA ALA A 375 -19.80 -11.67 2.50
C ALA A 375 -19.15 -10.68 3.48
N LEU A 376 -17.84 -10.44 3.38
CA LEU A 376 -17.11 -9.49 4.22
C LEU A 376 -17.52 -8.04 3.93
N ASN A 377 -17.77 -7.71 2.67
CA ASN A 377 -18.29 -6.40 2.31
C ASN A 377 -19.67 -6.12 2.93
N LYS A 378 -20.56 -7.13 2.95
CA LYS A 378 -21.84 -7.03 3.65
C LYS A 378 -21.65 -6.85 5.14
N ALA A 379 -20.80 -7.64 5.77
CA ALA A 379 -20.48 -7.52 7.19
C ALA A 379 -19.91 -6.12 7.53
N MET A 380 -19.02 -5.59 6.68
CA MET A 380 -18.48 -4.24 6.81
C MET A 380 -19.60 -3.17 6.82
N ILE A 381 -20.56 -3.26 5.91
CA ILE A 381 -21.71 -2.36 5.88
C ILE A 381 -22.55 -2.49 7.16
N ASP A 382 -22.85 -3.71 7.59
CA ASP A 382 -23.71 -3.96 8.76
C ASP A 382 -23.07 -3.44 10.06
N ILE A 383 -21.75 -3.50 10.17
CA ILE A 383 -20.98 -3.12 11.35
C ILE A 383 -20.67 -1.62 11.40
N PHE A 384 -20.23 -1.03 10.28
CA PHE A 384 -19.61 0.30 10.27
C PHE A 384 -20.43 1.39 9.60
N TRP A 385 -21.48 1.06 8.84
CA TRP A 385 -22.21 2.07 8.04
C TRP A 385 -22.95 3.09 8.90
N ASP A 386 -22.73 4.38 8.63
CA ASP A 386 -23.54 5.47 9.16
C ASP A 386 -24.84 5.61 8.37
N LYS A 387 -25.96 5.19 8.98
CA LYS A 387 -27.28 5.21 8.36
C LYS A 387 -27.82 6.63 8.12
N LYS A 388 -27.31 7.63 8.85
CA LYS A 388 -27.80 9.03 8.77
C LYS A 388 -26.96 9.88 7.81
N GLY A 389 -25.63 9.86 8.00
CA GLY A 389 -24.72 10.74 7.27
C GLY A 389 -24.02 10.08 6.07
N GLY A 390 -24.14 8.77 5.90
CA GLY A 390 -23.34 8.01 4.93
C GLY A 390 -21.89 7.86 5.35
N GLY A 391 -21.13 7.03 4.61
CA GLY A 391 -19.77 6.65 4.97
C GLY A 391 -19.72 5.64 6.12
N LEU A 392 -18.49 5.24 6.49
CA LEU A 392 -18.22 4.18 7.44
C LEU A 392 -17.43 4.73 8.62
N TYR A 393 -17.86 4.40 9.84
CA TYR A 393 -17.11 4.69 11.05
C TYR A 393 -15.87 3.80 11.11
N PHE A 394 -14.77 4.30 11.69
CA PHE A 394 -13.54 3.51 11.85
C PHE A 394 -13.73 2.35 12.83
N THR A 395 -14.43 2.61 13.96
CA THR A 395 -14.75 1.63 15.00
C THR A 395 -16.16 1.11 14.82
N GLY A 396 -16.32 -0.20 14.80
CA GLY A 396 -17.58 -0.86 14.52
C GLY A 396 -18.48 -1.05 15.75
N LYS A 397 -19.74 -1.37 15.48
CA LYS A 397 -20.70 -1.77 16.52
C LYS A 397 -20.22 -3.06 17.23
N GLY A 398 -20.26 -3.05 18.55
CA GLY A 398 -19.84 -4.18 19.37
C GLY A 398 -18.35 -4.17 19.72
N ASN A 399 -17.59 -3.16 19.28
CA ASN A 399 -16.27 -2.86 19.81
C ASN A 399 -16.39 -2.07 21.14
N GLU A 400 -15.25 -1.66 21.72
CA GLU A 400 -15.26 -0.83 22.93
C GLU A 400 -16.03 0.49 22.74
N THR A 401 -16.61 0.99 23.84
CA THR A 401 -17.28 2.29 23.82
C THR A 401 -16.24 3.41 23.89
N LEU A 402 -16.14 4.19 22.83
CA LEU A 402 -15.25 5.34 22.73
C LEU A 402 -15.99 6.64 23.06
N ILE A 403 -15.24 7.65 23.54
CA ILE A 403 -15.76 9.01 23.78
C ILE A 403 -16.31 9.60 22.49
N THR A 404 -15.62 9.36 21.38
CA THR A 404 -16.05 9.74 20.03
C THR A 404 -15.69 8.67 19.01
N VAL A 405 -16.52 8.48 18.02
CA VAL A 405 -16.28 7.53 16.92
C VAL A 405 -15.91 8.32 15.67
N SER A 406 -14.70 8.13 15.17
CA SER A 406 -14.22 8.85 14.00
C SER A 406 -14.75 8.23 12.70
N LYS A 407 -14.93 9.10 11.71
CA LYS A 407 -15.24 8.76 10.33
C LYS A 407 -14.31 9.58 9.46
N ASP A 408 -13.35 8.94 8.80
CA ASP A 408 -12.30 9.61 8.04
C ASP A 408 -12.15 8.99 6.65
N ALA A 409 -11.87 9.85 5.66
CA ALA A 409 -11.55 9.45 4.29
C ALA A 409 -10.17 9.98 3.83
N TYR A 410 -9.41 10.64 4.72
CA TYR A 410 -8.10 11.17 4.39
C TYR A 410 -7.09 10.06 4.13
N ASP A 411 -6.44 10.11 2.96
CA ASP A 411 -5.40 9.18 2.57
C ASP A 411 -4.03 9.68 3.09
N GLY A 412 -3.55 9.04 4.15
CA GLY A 412 -2.28 9.37 4.80
C GLY A 412 -1.11 8.51 4.28
N ALA A 413 -0.39 7.85 5.19
CA ALA A 413 0.62 6.85 4.79
C ALA A 413 -0.05 5.64 4.12
N LEU A 414 -1.27 5.32 4.54
CA LEU A 414 -2.18 4.33 3.95
C LEU A 414 -3.40 5.07 3.38
N PRO A 415 -4.06 4.53 2.35
CA PRO A 415 -5.42 4.92 2.01
C PRO A 415 -6.34 4.70 3.20
N SER A 416 -7.37 5.54 3.37
CA SER A 416 -8.37 5.31 4.42
C SER A 416 -9.27 4.13 4.10
N GLY A 417 -9.82 3.49 5.14
CA GLY A 417 -10.81 2.42 4.96
C GLY A 417 -12.03 2.87 4.15
N ASN A 418 -12.47 4.12 4.30
CA ASN A 418 -13.55 4.69 3.48
C ASN A 418 -13.16 4.82 1.99
N SER A 419 -11.93 5.28 1.71
CA SER A 419 -11.44 5.41 0.33
C SER A 419 -11.40 4.05 -0.38
N VAL A 420 -10.92 3.02 0.31
CA VAL A 420 -10.86 1.66 -0.23
C VAL A 420 -12.24 1.04 -0.35
N ALA A 421 -13.12 1.21 0.66
CA ALA A 421 -14.49 0.71 0.64
C ALA A 421 -15.29 1.29 -0.53
N ALA A 422 -15.13 2.58 -0.85
CA ALA A 422 -15.82 3.20 -1.98
C ALA A 422 -15.51 2.49 -3.30
N LEU A 423 -14.24 2.18 -3.56
CA LEU A 423 -13.83 1.46 -4.78
C LEU A 423 -14.27 -0.02 -4.75
N ASN A 424 -14.22 -0.67 -3.58
CA ASN A 424 -14.73 -2.03 -3.42
C ASN A 424 -16.23 -2.11 -3.71
N PHE A 425 -17.03 -1.17 -3.22
CA PHE A 425 -18.47 -1.11 -3.50
C PHE A 425 -18.74 -1.02 -5.01
N LEU A 426 -18.02 -0.16 -5.71
CA LEU A 426 -18.16 -0.02 -7.17
C LEU A 426 -17.78 -1.30 -7.90
N ARG A 427 -16.63 -1.90 -7.56
CA ARG A 427 -16.17 -3.12 -8.22
C ARG A 427 -17.11 -4.29 -7.96
N LEU A 428 -17.49 -4.53 -6.68
CA LEU A 428 -18.44 -5.58 -6.33
C LEU A 428 -19.83 -5.31 -6.93
N GLY A 429 -20.28 -4.04 -6.95
CA GLY A 429 -21.52 -3.65 -7.61
C GLY A 429 -21.55 -4.07 -9.07
N ARG A 430 -20.46 -3.82 -9.83
CA ARG A 430 -20.33 -4.21 -11.22
C ARG A 430 -20.17 -5.74 -11.40
N MET A 431 -19.40 -6.39 -10.53
CA MET A 431 -19.20 -7.84 -10.59
C MET A 431 -20.48 -8.63 -10.32
N THR A 432 -21.36 -8.13 -9.46
CA THR A 432 -22.56 -8.84 -9.03
C THR A 432 -23.87 -8.28 -9.61
N GLY A 433 -23.82 -7.16 -10.32
CA GLY A 433 -25.01 -6.43 -10.77
C GLY A 433 -25.77 -5.73 -9.63
N ASN A 434 -25.14 -5.58 -8.46
CA ASN A 434 -25.79 -4.97 -7.29
C ASN A 434 -25.68 -3.43 -7.31
N VAL A 435 -26.67 -2.78 -7.89
CA VAL A 435 -26.77 -1.31 -8.02
C VAL A 435 -26.78 -0.59 -6.66
N ASP A 436 -27.22 -1.24 -5.59
CA ASP A 436 -27.24 -0.61 -4.26
C ASP A 436 -25.84 -0.41 -3.68
N LEU A 437 -24.86 -1.22 -4.07
CA LEU A 437 -23.46 -0.98 -3.73
C LEU A 437 -22.92 0.28 -4.43
N GLU A 438 -23.27 0.51 -5.69
CA GLU A 438 -22.87 1.73 -6.42
C GLU A 438 -23.46 2.98 -5.76
N LYS A 439 -24.77 2.94 -5.41
CA LYS A 439 -25.43 4.04 -4.67
C LYS A 439 -24.75 4.30 -3.32
N ARG A 440 -24.32 3.25 -2.61
CA ARG A 440 -23.58 3.41 -1.34
C ARG A 440 -22.22 4.06 -1.56
N ALA A 441 -21.50 3.71 -2.62
CA ALA A 441 -20.24 4.38 -2.96
C ALA A 441 -20.45 5.88 -3.21
N GLU A 442 -21.48 6.25 -3.98
CA GLU A 442 -21.83 7.65 -4.22
C GLU A 442 -22.21 8.37 -2.93
N GLN A 443 -23.00 7.74 -2.07
CA GLN A 443 -23.40 8.31 -0.77
C GLN A 443 -22.18 8.50 0.14
N LEU A 444 -21.24 7.53 0.17
CA LEU A 444 -20.00 7.62 0.91
C LEU A 444 -19.16 8.80 0.41
N ILE A 445 -18.91 8.90 -0.90
CA ILE A 445 -18.13 9.99 -1.50
C ILE A 445 -18.79 11.35 -1.18
N ARG A 446 -20.13 11.42 -1.27
CA ARG A 446 -20.89 12.62 -0.95
C ARG A 446 -20.71 13.06 0.51
N SER A 447 -20.62 12.11 1.45
CA SER A 447 -20.46 12.44 2.88
C SER A 447 -19.14 13.13 3.23
N PHE A 448 -18.14 13.06 2.35
CA PHE A 448 -16.83 13.74 2.48
C PHE A 448 -16.61 14.82 1.42
N SER A 449 -17.65 15.21 0.68
CA SER A 449 -17.52 16.11 -0.48
C SER A 449 -16.96 17.49 -0.14
N GLY A 450 -17.22 18.00 1.07
CA GLY A 450 -16.67 19.25 1.55
C GLY A 450 -15.14 19.21 1.57
N ASP A 451 -14.59 18.27 2.31
CA ASP A 451 -13.14 18.12 2.50
C ASP A 451 -12.44 17.76 1.19
N ILE A 452 -13.02 16.84 0.41
CA ILE A 452 -12.46 16.41 -0.89
C ILE A 452 -12.33 17.61 -1.85
N ASN A 453 -13.32 18.50 -1.92
CA ASN A 453 -13.28 19.65 -2.83
C ASN A 453 -12.31 20.76 -2.37
N VAL A 454 -12.03 20.85 -1.07
CA VAL A 454 -11.03 21.78 -0.50
C VAL A 454 -9.62 21.27 -0.77
N PHE A 455 -9.35 20.00 -0.47
CA PHE A 455 -8.01 19.42 -0.55
C PHE A 455 -7.98 18.05 -1.25
N PRO A 456 -8.35 17.95 -2.54
CA PRO A 456 -8.45 16.68 -3.26
C PRO A 456 -7.17 15.83 -3.25
N MET A 457 -5.97 16.44 -3.15
CA MET A 457 -4.71 15.71 -3.05
C MET A 457 -4.64 14.80 -1.82
N GLY A 458 -5.35 15.12 -0.74
CA GLY A 458 -5.43 14.30 0.47
C GLY A 458 -6.37 13.08 0.36
N TYR A 459 -7.01 12.86 -0.80
CA TYR A 459 -8.05 11.83 -1.03
C TYR A 459 -7.83 11.06 -2.33
N THR A 460 -6.58 10.87 -2.75
CA THR A 460 -6.27 10.36 -4.09
C THR A 460 -6.70 8.91 -4.33
N HIS A 461 -6.77 8.08 -3.29
CA HIS A 461 -7.35 6.75 -3.44
C HIS A 461 -8.88 6.84 -3.61
N LEU A 462 -9.55 7.69 -2.85
CA LEU A 462 -10.99 7.96 -3.03
C LEU A 462 -11.27 8.57 -4.41
N LEU A 463 -10.40 9.45 -4.91
CA LEU A 463 -10.49 9.98 -6.27
C LEU A 463 -10.38 8.88 -7.34
N SER A 464 -9.75 7.73 -7.05
CA SER A 464 -9.78 6.57 -7.96
C SER A 464 -11.20 5.97 -8.06
N ALA A 465 -11.99 5.99 -6.98
CA ALA A 465 -13.41 5.62 -7.04
C ALA A 465 -14.22 6.65 -7.85
N VAL A 466 -13.95 7.93 -7.69
CA VAL A 466 -14.57 9.00 -8.51
C VAL A 466 -14.22 8.82 -9.99
N ASP A 467 -12.98 8.46 -10.31
CA ASP A 467 -12.54 8.15 -11.68
C ASP A 467 -13.29 6.93 -12.25
N PHE A 468 -13.52 5.91 -11.43
CA PHE A 468 -14.29 4.74 -11.83
C PHE A 468 -15.75 5.10 -12.17
N ILE A 469 -16.42 5.91 -11.33
CA ILE A 469 -17.79 6.40 -11.57
C ILE A 469 -17.84 7.26 -12.83
N ALA A 470 -16.88 8.16 -13.02
CA ALA A 470 -16.84 9.04 -14.19
C ALA A 470 -16.64 8.28 -15.52
N GLY A 471 -16.26 7.00 -15.44
CA GLY A 471 -16.17 6.09 -16.59
C GLY A 471 -15.18 6.52 -17.68
N PRO A 472 -15.09 5.77 -18.77
CA PRO A 472 -15.76 4.50 -18.96
C PRO A 472 -15.20 3.40 -18.03
N ALA A 473 -16.07 2.69 -17.31
CA ALA A 473 -15.74 1.45 -16.64
C ALA A 473 -16.00 0.28 -17.60
N GLN A 474 -15.22 -0.79 -17.48
CA GLN A 474 -15.29 -1.96 -18.35
C GLN A 474 -15.67 -3.19 -17.53
N GLU A 475 -16.75 -3.86 -17.92
CA GLU A 475 -17.16 -5.15 -17.41
C GLU A 475 -16.76 -6.21 -18.45
N ILE A 476 -15.79 -7.04 -18.10
CA ILE A 476 -15.21 -8.02 -19.02
C ILE A 476 -15.62 -9.42 -18.53
N VAL A 477 -16.47 -10.10 -19.30
CA VAL A 477 -16.80 -11.50 -19.07
C VAL A 477 -16.07 -12.35 -20.10
N ILE A 478 -15.21 -13.24 -19.63
CA ILE A 478 -14.53 -14.23 -20.46
C ILE A 478 -15.27 -15.55 -20.29
N ALA A 479 -15.80 -16.10 -21.38
CA ALA A 479 -16.46 -17.40 -21.36
C ALA A 479 -15.51 -18.48 -21.89
N GLY A 480 -15.33 -19.56 -21.12
CA GLY A 480 -14.51 -20.69 -21.53
C GLY A 480 -13.89 -21.49 -20.39
N ASP A 481 -13.37 -22.66 -20.71
CA ASP A 481 -12.60 -23.47 -19.76
C ASP A 481 -11.29 -22.77 -19.38
N PRO A 482 -11.02 -22.52 -18.09
CA PRO A 482 -9.78 -21.90 -17.62
C PRO A 482 -8.52 -22.70 -17.96
N ALA A 483 -8.64 -24.01 -18.21
CA ALA A 483 -7.52 -24.84 -18.64
C ALA A 483 -7.18 -24.66 -20.13
N HIS A 484 -8.13 -24.20 -20.93
CA HIS A 484 -7.98 -24.10 -22.38
C HIS A 484 -7.02 -22.98 -22.78
N LYS A 485 -6.17 -23.24 -23.78
CA LYS A 485 -5.14 -22.27 -24.24
C LYS A 485 -5.71 -20.93 -24.69
N ALA A 486 -6.84 -20.92 -25.41
CA ALA A 486 -7.46 -19.68 -25.87
C ALA A 486 -7.99 -18.83 -24.71
N THR A 487 -8.63 -19.44 -23.72
CA THR A 487 -9.10 -18.76 -22.50
C THR A 487 -7.93 -18.13 -21.74
N LYS A 488 -6.86 -18.90 -21.52
CA LYS A 488 -5.62 -18.37 -20.90
C LYS A 488 -5.04 -17.19 -21.67
N SER A 489 -5.06 -17.25 -23.00
CA SER A 489 -4.55 -16.14 -23.84
C SER A 489 -5.43 -14.90 -23.73
N MET A 490 -6.76 -15.03 -23.66
CA MET A 490 -7.68 -13.90 -23.46
C MET A 490 -7.49 -13.28 -22.07
N ILE A 491 -7.42 -14.10 -21.01
CA ILE A 491 -7.12 -13.66 -19.65
C ILE A 491 -5.82 -12.83 -19.64
N ARG A 492 -4.75 -13.39 -20.20
CA ARG A 492 -3.44 -12.75 -20.26
C ARG A 492 -3.49 -11.42 -20.99
N ALA A 493 -4.18 -11.35 -22.14
CA ALA A 493 -4.33 -10.13 -22.93
C ALA A 493 -5.02 -8.99 -22.15
N VAL A 494 -5.92 -9.31 -21.23
CA VAL A 494 -6.57 -8.32 -20.34
C VAL A 494 -5.65 -7.95 -19.18
N GLN A 495 -5.04 -8.93 -18.52
CA GLN A 495 -4.24 -8.73 -17.30
C GLN A 495 -2.94 -7.97 -17.53
N GLU A 496 -2.33 -8.12 -18.71
CA GLU A 496 -1.09 -7.39 -19.06
C GLU A 496 -1.29 -5.90 -19.31
N LYS A 497 -2.51 -5.44 -19.53
CA LYS A 497 -2.80 -4.03 -19.87
C LYS A 497 -3.12 -3.21 -18.62
N PHE A 498 -2.77 -1.93 -18.66
CA PHE A 498 -3.23 -0.98 -17.68
C PHE A 498 -4.70 -0.60 -17.96
N LEU A 499 -5.62 -1.28 -17.31
CA LEU A 499 -7.07 -1.07 -17.37
C LEU A 499 -7.60 -0.82 -15.95
N PRO A 500 -7.40 0.40 -15.39
CA PRO A 500 -7.66 0.66 -13.97
C PRO A 500 -9.15 0.59 -13.59
N ASN A 501 -10.04 0.88 -14.54
CA ASN A 501 -11.49 0.93 -14.34
C ASN A 501 -12.16 -0.29 -14.97
N LYS A 502 -11.67 -1.49 -14.64
CA LYS A 502 -12.25 -2.76 -15.10
C LYS A 502 -12.70 -3.63 -13.94
N VAL A 503 -13.61 -4.53 -14.24
CA VAL A 503 -13.85 -5.77 -13.49
C VAL A 503 -13.80 -6.93 -14.49
N VAL A 504 -13.31 -8.10 -14.05
CA VAL A 504 -13.18 -9.28 -14.92
C VAL A 504 -13.85 -10.48 -14.27
N LEU A 505 -14.71 -11.16 -15.02
CA LEU A 505 -15.37 -12.38 -14.61
C LEU A 505 -14.98 -13.49 -15.58
N LEU A 506 -14.78 -14.71 -15.07
CA LEU A 506 -14.56 -15.90 -15.90
C LEU A 506 -15.72 -16.85 -15.73
N TYR A 507 -16.50 -17.03 -16.79
CA TYR A 507 -17.64 -17.94 -16.84
C TYR A 507 -17.27 -19.26 -17.53
N ASN A 508 -17.74 -20.38 -16.97
CA ASN A 508 -17.67 -21.70 -17.57
C ASN A 508 -18.91 -22.52 -17.17
N ASP A 509 -19.20 -23.59 -17.90
CA ASP A 509 -20.36 -24.47 -17.64
C ASP A 509 -20.17 -25.43 -16.44
N GLY A 510 -19.03 -25.34 -15.75
CA GLY A 510 -18.67 -26.17 -14.60
C GLY A 510 -19.25 -25.70 -13.26
N PRO A 511 -18.83 -26.34 -12.15
CA PRO A 511 -19.30 -25.98 -10.81
C PRO A 511 -18.99 -24.52 -10.43
N GLU A 512 -17.81 -23.99 -10.79
CA GLU A 512 -17.44 -22.60 -10.54
C GLU A 512 -18.33 -21.62 -11.31
N GLY A 513 -18.69 -21.93 -12.56
CA GLY A 513 -19.63 -21.09 -13.33
C GLY A 513 -21.00 -21.01 -12.70
N LYS A 514 -21.52 -22.12 -12.16
CA LYS A 514 -22.81 -22.13 -11.42
C LYS A 514 -22.76 -21.31 -10.14
N ARG A 515 -21.67 -21.36 -9.43
CA ARG A 515 -21.44 -20.49 -8.25
C ARG A 515 -21.39 -19.01 -8.66
N LEU A 516 -20.70 -18.71 -9.77
CA LEU A 516 -20.63 -17.35 -10.30
C LEU A 516 -22.01 -16.85 -10.75
N GLU A 517 -22.83 -17.68 -11.40
CA GLU A 517 -24.22 -17.32 -11.78
C GLU A 517 -25.07 -16.91 -10.57
N ALA A 518 -24.88 -17.56 -9.42
CA ALA A 518 -25.60 -17.21 -8.19
C ALA A 518 -25.23 -15.84 -7.65
N LEU A 519 -23.96 -15.41 -7.87
CA LEU A 519 -23.47 -14.08 -7.47
C LEU A 519 -23.73 -13.00 -8.53
N SER A 520 -23.65 -13.38 -9.79
CA SER A 520 -23.63 -12.49 -10.96
C SER A 520 -24.60 -13.02 -12.04
N PRO A 521 -25.93 -12.86 -11.86
CA PRO A 521 -26.93 -13.48 -12.75
C PRO A 521 -26.84 -13.07 -14.21
N PHE A 522 -26.15 -11.97 -14.52
CA PHE A 522 -26.02 -11.44 -15.89
C PHE A 522 -24.91 -12.13 -16.72
N VAL A 523 -24.13 -13.08 -16.14
CA VAL A 523 -23.06 -13.77 -16.89
C VAL A 523 -23.56 -14.90 -17.79
N LYS A 524 -24.85 -15.25 -17.70
CA LYS A 524 -25.53 -16.25 -18.56
C LYS A 524 -25.58 -15.84 -20.01
#